data_d8da4c5733488ccee813447152315c4d
#
_entry.id   d8da4c5733488ccee813447152315c4d
#
_cell.length_a   1.000
_cell.length_b   1.000
_cell.length_c   1.000
_cell.angle_alpha   90.00
_cell.angle_beta   90.00
_cell.angle_gamma   90.00
#
_symmetry.space_group_name_H-M   'P 1'
#
loop_
_entity.id
_entity.type
_entity.pdbx_description
1 polymer ?
#
loop_
_entity_poly.entity_id
_entity_poly.type
_entity_poly.pdbx_seq_one_letter_code
_entity_poly.pdbx_strand_id
1 'polypeptide(L)'
;MSRADVLVDADWVEAHIDDQQVAIVEVDEDTSAYEKNHIKNAIRIDWTKDLQDPVRRDFVDQAGFEKLLSEKGIGNDTLVVLYGGNNNWFASYAYWYFKLYGHENVKLLDGGRKKWELDSRDLTDAVPTRPATQYKAKAQDESIRAYRDDVVKAIGSLNLVDVRSPDEFSGKLLAPAHLPQEQSQRPGHVPSARNIPWSKNANDDGTFRSDDELKALYEDEQVDLAKDTIAYCRIGERSALTWFVLHELLGQENVKNYDGSWTEYGSLVGVPIELGANK
;
A
#
# COMPACT_ATOMS: atom_id res chain seq x y z
N MET A 1 9.76 0.63 -16.07
CA MET A 1 10.12 -0.41 -15.09
C MET A 1 9.39 -1.68 -15.50
N SER A 2 9.96 -2.87 -15.40
CA SER A 2 9.24 -4.12 -15.72
C SER A 2 8.63 -4.70 -14.44
N ARG A 3 7.60 -5.55 -14.58
CA ARG A 3 7.02 -6.25 -13.40
C ARG A 3 8.09 -6.99 -12.59
N ALA A 4 9.07 -7.61 -13.24
CA ALA A 4 10.17 -8.33 -12.58
C ALA A 4 11.10 -7.42 -11.75
N ASP A 5 11.09 -6.10 -12.00
CA ASP A 5 11.85 -5.15 -11.18
C ASP A 5 11.22 -4.94 -9.81
N VAL A 6 9.89 -5.11 -9.69
CA VAL A 6 9.11 -4.77 -8.49
C VAL A 6 8.32 -5.94 -7.89
N LEU A 7 8.22 -7.06 -8.59
CA LEU A 7 7.55 -8.29 -8.14
C LEU A 7 8.50 -9.48 -8.17
N VAL A 8 8.27 -10.41 -7.25
CA VAL A 8 8.82 -11.78 -7.26
C VAL A 8 7.68 -12.77 -7.04
N ASP A 9 7.82 -13.98 -7.57
CA ASP A 9 6.90 -15.07 -7.29
C ASP A 9 7.36 -15.92 -6.08
N ALA A 10 6.55 -16.90 -5.72
CA ALA A 10 6.84 -17.77 -4.58
C ALA A 10 8.04 -18.70 -4.83
N ASP A 11 8.28 -19.13 -6.07
CA ASP A 11 9.44 -19.95 -6.43
C ASP A 11 10.74 -19.18 -6.24
N TRP A 12 10.72 -17.88 -6.63
CA TRP A 12 11.86 -17.00 -6.40
C TRP A 12 12.14 -16.84 -4.89
N VAL A 13 11.09 -16.63 -4.07
CA VAL A 13 11.24 -16.48 -2.61
C VAL A 13 11.82 -17.76 -1.99
N GLU A 14 11.32 -18.94 -2.37
CA GLU A 14 11.87 -20.21 -1.87
C GLU A 14 13.35 -20.41 -2.25
N ALA A 15 13.73 -20.04 -3.47
CA ALA A 15 15.12 -20.15 -3.92
C ALA A 15 16.08 -19.21 -3.17
N HIS A 16 15.59 -18.09 -2.60
CA HIS A 16 16.38 -17.08 -1.91
C HIS A 16 16.09 -16.99 -0.39
N ILE A 17 15.33 -17.96 0.15
CA ILE A 17 14.82 -17.92 1.53
C ILE A 17 15.93 -17.89 2.59
N ASP A 18 17.10 -18.44 2.29
CA ASP A 18 18.26 -18.48 3.16
C ASP A 18 19.35 -17.44 2.76
N ASP A 19 19.08 -16.57 1.77
CA ASP A 19 20.02 -15.54 1.35
C ASP A 19 20.04 -14.38 2.37
N GLN A 20 21.22 -14.10 2.94
CA GLN A 20 21.42 -13.05 3.92
C GLN A 20 21.25 -11.63 3.33
N GLN A 21 21.38 -11.46 2.01
CA GLN A 21 21.16 -10.19 1.31
C GLN A 21 19.67 -9.94 1.02
N VAL A 22 18.81 -10.92 1.25
CA VAL A 22 17.36 -10.80 1.09
C VAL A 22 16.70 -10.73 2.47
N ALA A 23 15.82 -9.76 2.67
CA ALA A 23 14.96 -9.65 3.83
C ALA A 23 13.51 -9.89 3.41
N ILE A 24 12.94 -11.03 3.79
CA ILE A 24 11.51 -11.31 3.63
C ILE A 24 10.79 -10.64 4.81
N VAL A 25 9.79 -9.81 4.53
CA VAL A 25 9.14 -8.98 5.56
C VAL A 25 7.63 -9.11 5.45
N GLU A 26 7.01 -9.58 6.53
CA GLU A 26 5.56 -9.61 6.63
C GLU A 26 5.00 -8.29 7.15
N VAL A 27 4.03 -7.73 6.42
CA VAL A 27 3.24 -6.58 6.84
C VAL A 27 1.78 -6.89 6.55
N ASP A 28 1.01 -7.18 7.59
CA ASP A 28 -0.36 -7.65 7.47
C ASP A 28 -1.34 -6.74 8.23
N GLU A 29 -2.62 -6.73 7.79
CA GLU A 29 -3.71 -6.10 8.52
C GLU A 29 -3.87 -6.74 9.92
N ASP A 30 -3.95 -8.07 9.96
CA ASP A 30 -3.90 -8.84 11.21
C ASP A 30 -2.46 -8.90 11.72
N THR A 31 -2.08 -7.96 12.56
CA THR A 31 -0.74 -7.91 13.14
C THR A 31 -0.38 -9.13 13.99
N SER A 32 -1.34 -10.01 14.30
CA SER A 32 -1.12 -11.28 15.01
C SER A 32 -0.90 -12.48 14.07
N ALA A 33 -1.08 -12.32 12.76
CA ALA A 33 -0.95 -13.41 11.79
C ALA A 33 0.46 -14.01 11.80
N TYR A 34 1.48 -13.17 11.85
CA TYR A 34 2.88 -13.57 11.92
C TYR A 34 3.21 -14.51 13.10
N GLU A 35 2.62 -14.27 14.27
CA GLU A 35 2.87 -15.07 15.47
C GLU A 35 2.29 -16.49 15.35
N LYS A 36 1.27 -16.70 14.53
CA LYS A 36 0.68 -18.00 14.27
C LYS A 36 1.58 -18.82 13.35
N ASN A 37 1.95 -18.27 12.24
CA ASN A 37 2.92 -18.80 11.30
C ASN A 37 3.27 -17.73 10.24
N HIS A 38 4.42 -17.88 9.61
CA HIS A 38 4.93 -16.98 8.58
C HIS A 38 5.89 -17.72 7.63
N ILE A 39 6.28 -17.10 6.52
CA ILE A 39 7.30 -17.64 5.62
C ILE A 39 8.62 -17.78 6.39
N LYS A 40 9.33 -18.91 6.21
CA LYS A 40 10.63 -19.14 6.84
C LYS A 40 11.55 -17.94 6.66
N ASN A 41 12.26 -17.56 7.71
CA ASN A 41 13.15 -16.39 7.78
C ASN A 41 12.49 -15.01 7.57
N ALA A 42 11.17 -14.95 7.45
CA ALA A 42 10.48 -13.66 7.41
C ALA A 42 10.56 -12.96 8.77
N ILE A 43 10.78 -11.66 8.73
CA ILE A 43 10.63 -10.76 9.88
C ILE A 43 9.31 -10.00 9.78
N ARG A 44 8.80 -9.47 10.89
CA ARG A 44 7.56 -8.68 10.93
C ARG A 44 7.85 -7.20 11.02
N ILE A 45 7.07 -6.40 10.28
CA ILE A 45 6.81 -4.99 10.57
C ILE A 45 5.34 -4.88 10.98
N ASP A 46 5.09 -4.44 12.19
CA ASP A 46 3.74 -4.16 12.72
C ASP A 46 3.34 -2.75 12.30
N TRP A 47 2.44 -2.64 11.31
CA TRP A 47 2.08 -1.34 10.75
C TRP A 47 1.53 -0.35 11.79
N THR A 48 0.88 -0.84 12.83
CA THR A 48 0.29 0.02 13.87
C THR A 48 1.33 0.61 14.82
N LYS A 49 2.43 -0.10 15.07
CA LYS A 49 3.47 0.29 16.02
C LYS A 49 4.70 0.85 15.33
N ASP A 50 5.08 0.23 14.20
CA ASP A 50 6.35 0.48 13.55
C ASP A 50 6.25 1.56 12.45
N LEU A 51 5.07 1.72 11.81
CA LEU A 51 4.88 2.62 10.67
C LEU A 51 4.08 3.89 10.99
N GLN A 52 3.57 4.04 12.21
CA GLN A 52 2.78 5.19 12.63
C GLN A 52 3.53 6.06 13.64
N ASP A 53 3.30 7.37 13.61
CA ASP A 53 3.71 8.26 14.69
C ASP A 53 2.84 7.97 15.93
N PRO A 54 3.43 7.77 17.11
CA PRO A 54 2.66 7.35 18.29
C PRO A 54 1.80 8.48 18.90
N VAL A 55 1.97 9.73 18.48
CA VAL A 55 1.31 10.90 19.05
C VAL A 55 0.46 11.64 18.01
N ARG A 56 1.03 11.88 16.85
CA ARG A 56 0.33 12.58 15.76
C ARG A 56 -0.29 11.57 14.80
N ARG A 57 -1.41 11.95 14.19
CA ARG A 57 -1.91 11.21 13.03
C ARG A 57 -1.03 11.48 11.82
N ASP A 58 0.09 10.80 11.79
CA ASP A 58 1.07 10.80 10.71
C ASP A 58 1.79 9.44 10.73
N PHE A 59 2.59 9.16 9.73
CA PHE A 59 3.43 7.97 9.76
C PHE A 59 4.80 8.26 10.38
N VAL A 60 5.57 7.19 10.60
CA VAL A 60 6.92 7.25 11.13
C VAL A 60 7.79 8.24 10.34
N ASP A 61 8.55 9.08 11.03
CA ASP A 61 9.46 10.03 10.40
C ASP A 61 10.75 9.34 9.88
N GLN A 62 11.59 10.10 9.19
CA GLN A 62 12.85 9.60 8.62
C GLN A 62 13.73 8.93 9.67
N ALA A 63 13.88 9.53 10.85
CA ALA A 63 14.73 9.00 11.93
C ALA A 63 14.15 7.71 12.53
N GLY A 64 12.83 7.66 12.70
CA GLY A 64 12.11 6.46 13.14
C GLY A 64 12.23 5.33 12.12
N PHE A 65 12.12 5.63 10.83
CA PHE A 65 12.29 4.65 9.75
C PHE A 65 13.72 4.11 9.68
N GLU A 66 14.75 4.98 9.81
CA GLU A 66 16.15 4.56 9.92
C GLU A 66 16.38 3.61 11.09
N LYS A 67 15.83 3.95 12.25
CA LYS A 67 15.93 3.13 13.45
C LYS A 67 15.24 1.78 13.25
N LEU A 68 14.01 1.78 12.75
CA LEU A 68 13.24 0.56 12.48
C LEU A 68 14.00 -0.41 11.58
N LEU A 69 14.47 0.04 10.41
CA LEU A 69 15.16 -0.82 9.48
C LEU A 69 16.51 -1.31 10.03
N SER A 70 17.25 -0.45 10.75
CA SER A 70 18.48 -0.85 11.41
C SER A 70 18.27 -1.96 12.43
N GLU A 71 17.25 -1.84 13.29
CA GLU A 71 16.91 -2.83 14.31
C GLU A 71 16.40 -4.15 13.69
N LYS A 72 15.70 -4.07 12.53
CA LYS A 72 15.23 -5.25 11.78
C LYS A 72 16.36 -5.92 10.96
N GLY A 73 17.58 -5.41 10.98
CA GLY A 73 18.70 -5.98 10.23
C GLY A 73 18.61 -5.76 8.73
N ILE A 74 17.96 -4.67 8.30
CA ILE A 74 17.87 -4.24 6.90
C ILE A 74 18.89 -3.13 6.68
N GLY A 75 19.82 -3.34 5.75
CA GLY A 75 20.79 -2.34 5.30
C GLY A 75 20.33 -1.67 4.00
N ASN A 76 21.04 -0.61 3.58
CA ASN A 76 20.70 0.11 2.36
C ASN A 76 20.80 -0.74 1.08
N ASP A 77 21.65 -1.76 1.08
CA ASP A 77 21.84 -2.67 -0.07
C ASP A 77 21.01 -3.95 0.03
N THR A 78 20.24 -4.14 1.12
CA THR A 78 19.39 -5.32 1.31
C THR A 78 18.23 -5.29 0.32
N LEU A 79 18.02 -6.40 -0.41
CA LEU A 79 16.78 -6.60 -1.15
C LEU A 79 15.66 -6.94 -0.17
N VAL A 80 14.65 -6.10 -0.12
CA VAL A 80 13.47 -6.32 0.74
C VAL A 80 12.34 -6.90 -0.09
N VAL A 81 11.79 -8.04 0.35
CA VAL A 81 10.59 -8.66 -0.25
C VAL A 81 9.45 -8.57 0.75
N LEU A 82 8.49 -7.71 0.48
CA LEU A 82 7.32 -7.49 1.32
C LEU A 82 6.19 -8.43 0.93
N TYR A 83 5.47 -8.97 1.92
CA TYR A 83 4.24 -9.73 1.71
C TYR A 83 3.25 -9.54 2.87
N GLY A 84 2.00 -9.87 2.63
CA GLY A 84 0.96 -9.85 3.64
C GLY A 84 -0.28 -10.60 3.19
N GLY A 85 -1.29 -10.65 4.04
CA GLY A 85 -2.61 -11.15 3.71
C GLY A 85 -3.43 -10.17 2.87
N ASN A 86 -4.67 -10.54 2.60
CA ASN A 86 -5.67 -9.70 1.95
C ASN A 86 -5.15 -8.98 0.69
N ASN A 87 -4.62 -9.78 -0.27
CA ASN A 87 -4.05 -9.30 -1.53
C ASN A 87 -2.91 -8.26 -1.37
N ASN A 88 -2.05 -8.42 -0.37
CA ASN A 88 -0.87 -7.56 -0.14
C ASN A 88 -1.16 -6.08 0.15
N TRP A 89 -2.36 -5.69 0.58
CA TRP A 89 -2.67 -4.27 0.70
C TRP A 89 -1.78 -3.54 1.73
N PHE A 90 -1.51 -4.14 2.90
CA PHE A 90 -0.57 -3.56 3.87
C PHE A 90 0.90 -3.74 3.46
N ALA A 91 1.24 -4.80 2.75
CA ALA A 91 2.56 -4.94 2.15
C ALA A 91 2.82 -3.84 1.10
N SER A 92 1.80 -3.51 0.29
CA SER A 92 1.87 -2.37 -0.66
C SER A 92 1.96 -1.02 0.06
N TYR A 93 1.31 -0.88 1.22
CA TYR A 93 1.43 0.31 2.05
C TYR A 93 2.86 0.46 2.59
N ALA A 94 3.45 -0.61 3.12
CA ALA A 94 4.86 -0.62 3.52
C ALA A 94 5.79 -0.34 2.32
N TYR A 95 5.54 -0.95 1.14
CA TYR A 95 6.30 -0.69 -0.07
C TYR A 95 6.35 0.81 -0.39
N TRP A 96 5.22 1.50 -0.30
CA TRP A 96 5.15 2.94 -0.50
C TRP A 96 6.01 3.71 0.50
N TYR A 97 6.09 3.30 1.80
CA TYR A 97 7.02 3.90 2.77
C TYR A 97 8.49 3.68 2.39
N PHE A 98 8.84 2.49 1.92
CA PHE A 98 10.20 2.22 1.46
C PHE A 98 10.58 3.15 0.31
N LYS A 99 9.72 3.33 -0.66
CA LYS A 99 9.92 4.27 -1.78
C LYS A 99 9.96 5.72 -1.30
N LEU A 100 9.09 6.10 -0.39
CA LEU A 100 9.01 7.44 0.19
C LEU A 100 10.34 7.87 0.85
N TYR A 101 11.03 6.93 1.50
CA TYR A 101 12.32 7.14 2.16
C TYR A 101 13.51 6.68 1.33
N GLY A 102 13.30 6.41 0.05
CA GLY A 102 14.34 6.19 -0.96
C GLY A 102 15.04 4.85 -0.89
N HIS A 103 14.38 3.81 -0.35
CA HIS A 103 14.86 2.43 -0.46
C HIS A 103 14.37 1.82 -1.78
N GLU A 104 15.25 1.80 -2.79
CA GLU A 104 14.90 1.37 -4.14
C GLU A 104 14.84 -0.16 -4.30
N ASN A 105 15.62 -0.88 -3.50
CA ASN A 105 15.76 -2.34 -3.61
C ASN A 105 14.65 -3.06 -2.83
N VAL A 106 13.39 -2.82 -3.22
CA VAL A 106 12.19 -3.37 -2.60
C VAL A 106 11.25 -3.98 -3.62
N LYS A 107 10.67 -5.13 -3.30
CA LYS A 107 9.72 -5.87 -4.15
C LYS A 107 8.55 -6.37 -3.33
N LEU A 108 7.44 -6.69 -4.01
CA LEU A 108 6.34 -7.44 -3.42
C LEU A 108 6.39 -8.91 -3.85
N LEU A 109 6.03 -9.82 -2.96
CA LEU A 109 5.70 -11.20 -3.31
C LEU A 109 4.33 -11.20 -4.01
N ASP A 110 4.28 -11.48 -5.30
CA ASP A 110 3.04 -11.51 -6.07
C ASP A 110 2.09 -12.60 -5.54
N GLY A 111 0.88 -12.20 -5.16
CA GLY A 111 -0.10 -13.05 -4.49
C GLY A 111 0.02 -13.11 -2.96
N GLY A 112 1.15 -12.65 -2.40
CA GLY A 112 1.38 -12.55 -0.96
C GLY A 112 1.15 -13.84 -0.18
N ARG A 113 0.71 -13.74 1.08
CA ARG A 113 0.39 -14.87 1.94
C ARG A 113 -0.70 -15.78 1.32
N LYS A 114 -1.70 -15.19 0.68
CA LYS A 114 -2.82 -15.94 0.10
C LYS A 114 -2.36 -16.95 -0.95
N LYS A 115 -1.54 -16.52 -1.91
CA LYS A 115 -1.00 -17.41 -2.95
C LYS A 115 -0.08 -18.46 -2.36
N TRP A 116 0.78 -18.07 -1.41
CA TRP A 116 1.67 -18.98 -0.70
C TRP A 116 0.91 -20.13 -0.03
N GLU A 117 -0.19 -19.84 0.67
CA GLU A 117 -1.05 -20.83 1.32
C GLU A 117 -1.84 -21.66 0.30
N LEU A 118 -2.38 -21.07 -0.77
CA LEU A 118 -3.07 -21.80 -1.83
C LEU A 118 -2.16 -22.80 -2.55
N ASP A 119 -0.89 -22.46 -2.71
CA ASP A 119 0.13 -23.37 -3.28
C ASP A 119 0.65 -24.39 -2.26
N SER A 120 0.09 -24.41 -1.05
CA SER A 120 0.46 -25.33 0.06
C SER A 120 1.94 -25.28 0.42
N ARG A 121 2.55 -24.11 0.37
CA ARG A 121 3.96 -23.91 0.71
C ARG A 121 4.15 -23.84 2.23
N ASP A 122 5.33 -24.24 2.68
CA ASP A 122 5.64 -24.34 4.09
C ASP A 122 5.62 -23.00 4.82
N LEU A 123 5.04 -23.00 6.01
CA LEU A 123 5.06 -21.90 6.97
C LEU A 123 5.67 -22.37 8.29
N THR A 124 6.23 -21.46 9.08
CA THR A 124 6.85 -21.74 10.38
C THR A 124 6.45 -20.70 11.41
N ASP A 125 6.55 -21.05 12.69
CA ASP A 125 6.45 -20.13 13.83
C ASP A 125 7.83 -19.69 14.38
N ALA A 126 8.91 -20.18 13.76
CA ALA A 126 10.28 -19.90 14.17
C ALA A 126 10.69 -18.46 13.79
N VAL A 127 10.84 -17.58 14.78
CA VAL A 127 11.23 -16.19 14.59
C VAL A 127 12.72 -16.09 14.27
N PRO A 128 13.09 -15.56 13.10
CA PRO A 128 14.49 -15.41 12.73
C PRO A 128 15.17 -14.27 13.50
N THR A 129 16.48 -14.37 13.64
CA THR A 129 17.32 -13.29 14.15
C THR A 129 18.19 -12.74 13.03
N ARG A 130 18.11 -11.43 12.76
CA ARG A 130 19.00 -10.72 11.85
C ARG A 130 19.89 -9.77 12.67
N PRO A 131 21.21 -9.70 12.39
CA PRO A 131 22.07 -8.70 13.02
C PRO A 131 21.60 -7.29 12.68
N ALA A 132 21.61 -6.38 13.66
CA ALA A 132 21.30 -4.98 13.43
C ALA A 132 22.29 -4.35 12.42
N THR A 133 21.80 -3.38 11.67
CA THR A 133 22.55 -2.66 10.62
C THR A 133 22.66 -1.16 10.97
N GLN A 134 23.19 -0.38 10.04
CA GLN A 134 23.18 1.09 10.08
C GLN A 134 22.46 1.60 8.81
N TYR A 135 21.14 1.56 8.83
CA TYR A 135 20.33 2.05 7.71
C TYR A 135 20.31 3.57 7.67
N LYS A 136 20.38 4.16 6.47
CA LYS A 136 20.23 5.59 6.22
C LYS A 136 19.13 5.85 5.21
N ALA A 137 18.06 6.51 5.66
CA ALA A 137 16.97 6.94 4.82
C ALA A 137 17.31 8.24 4.09
N LYS A 138 16.73 8.42 2.90
CA LYS A 138 16.69 9.73 2.24
C LYS A 138 15.60 10.60 2.87
N ALA A 139 15.64 11.91 2.56
CA ALA A 139 14.49 12.77 2.83
C ALA A 139 13.24 12.24 2.12
N GLN A 140 12.08 12.48 2.72
CA GLN A 140 10.80 12.06 2.15
C GLN A 140 10.62 12.55 0.72
N ASP A 141 10.23 11.66 -0.18
CA ASP A 141 9.89 11.99 -1.56
C ASP A 141 8.45 12.53 -1.65
N GLU A 142 8.34 13.86 -1.71
CA GLU A 142 7.05 14.57 -1.83
C GLU A 142 6.38 14.34 -3.21
N SER A 143 7.08 13.79 -4.19
CA SER A 143 6.51 13.55 -5.52
C SER A 143 5.48 12.41 -5.54
N ILE A 144 5.56 11.48 -4.58
CA ILE A 144 4.66 10.32 -4.49
C ILE A 144 3.62 10.43 -3.37
N ARG A 145 3.62 11.52 -2.58
CA ARG A 145 2.63 11.83 -1.53
C ARG A 145 1.75 13.01 -1.94
N ALA A 146 0.44 12.89 -1.74
CA ALA A 146 -0.49 14.02 -1.84
C ALA A 146 -0.97 14.45 -0.46
N TYR A 147 -1.21 15.73 -0.31
CA TYR A 147 -1.82 16.35 0.85
C TYR A 147 -3.24 16.84 0.53
N ARG A 148 -4.04 17.15 1.55
CA ARG A 148 -5.42 17.62 1.40
C ARG A 148 -5.57 18.79 0.40
N ASP A 149 -4.62 19.72 0.41
CA ASP A 149 -4.67 20.90 -0.46
C ASP A 149 -4.42 20.52 -1.93
N ASP A 150 -3.61 19.48 -2.19
CA ASP A 150 -3.41 18.93 -3.53
C ASP A 150 -4.70 18.27 -4.02
N VAL A 151 -5.38 17.52 -3.16
CA VAL A 151 -6.67 16.88 -3.49
C VAL A 151 -7.73 17.92 -3.83
N VAL A 152 -7.86 18.99 -3.03
CA VAL A 152 -8.82 20.07 -3.30
C VAL A 152 -8.52 20.75 -4.64
N LYS A 153 -7.25 21.02 -4.96
CA LYS A 153 -6.83 21.60 -6.25
C LYS A 153 -7.05 20.68 -7.45
N ALA A 154 -6.99 19.38 -7.22
CA ALA A 154 -7.14 18.37 -8.26
C ALA A 154 -8.59 18.18 -8.75
N ILE A 155 -9.58 18.66 -8.00
CA ILE A 155 -11.00 18.49 -8.35
C ILE A 155 -11.28 19.04 -9.75
N GLY A 156 -11.79 18.18 -10.64
CA GLY A 156 -12.14 18.51 -12.01
C GLY A 156 -10.95 18.72 -12.96
N SER A 157 -9.70 18.58 -12.50
CA SER A 157 -8.49 18.79 -13.32
C SER A 157 -7.60 17.58 -13.46
N LEU A 158 -7.41 16.80 -12.39
CA LEU A 158 -6.61 15.57 -12.37
C LEU A 158 -7.50 14.33 -12.22
N ASN A 159 -6.91 13.16 -12.41
CA ASN A 159 -7.57 11.93 -11.98
C ASN A 159 -7.60 11.85 -10.44
N LEU A 160 -8.77 11.66 -9.89
CA LEU A 160 -8.97 11.31 -8.49
C LEU A 160 -9.56 9.90 -8.44
N VAL A 161 -8.85 8.95 -7.81
CA VAL A 161 -9.28 7.55 -7.73
C VAL A 161 -9.59 7.20 -6.28
N ASP A 162 -10.89 7.04 -6.00
CA ASP A 162 -11.37 6.52 -4.72
C ASP A 162 -11.41 4.98 -4.78
N VAL A 163 -10.55 4.35 -3.98
CA VAL A 163 -10.39 2.90 -4.03
C VAL A 163 -11.22 2.15 -2.99
N ARG A 164 -12.08 2.87 -2.26
CA ARG A 164 -12.99 2.28 -1.27
C ARG A 164 -14.11 1.48 -1.96
N SER A 165 -14.91 0.81 -1.17
CA SER A 165 -16.10 0.12 -1.67
C SER A 165 -17.12 1.12 -2.29
N PRO A 166 -17.99 0.66 -3.22
CA PRO A 166 -19.05 1.50 -3.78
C PRO A 166 -20.00 2.09 -2.72
N ASP A 167 -20.21 1.38 -1.63
CA ASP A 167 -21.07 1.88 -0.54
C ASP A 167 -20.38 2.96 0.29
N GLU A 168 -19.07 2.88 0.52
CA GLU A 168 -18.29 3.98 1.12
C GLU A 168 -18.27 5.20 0.19
N PHE A 169 -18.02 4.99 -1.12
CA PHE A 169 -18.00 6.05 -2.11
C PHE A 169 -19.33 6.78 -2.23
N SER A 170 -20.44 6.04 -2.35
CA SER A 170 -21.76 6.62 -2.50
C SER A 170 -22.29 7.31 -1.25
N GLY A 171 -21.64 7.10 -0.11
CA GLY A 171 -22.05 7.63 1.18
C GLY A 171 -23.12 6.81 1.92
N LYS A 172 -23.42 5.60 1.43
CA LYS A 172 -24.30 4.66 2.17
C LYS A 172 -23.62 4.09 3.40
N LEU A 173 -22.29 3.95 3.35
CA LEU A 173 -21.46 3.44 4.43
C LEU A 173 -20.40 4.48 4.77
N LEU A 174 -20.22 4.78 6.06
CA LEU A 174 -19.18 5.72 6.51
C LEU A 174 -17.81 5.06 6.56
N ALA A 175 -17.75 3.86 7.13
CA ALA A 175 -16.57 3.00 7.17
C ALA A 175 -16.98 1.53 7.36
N PRO A 176 -16.14 0.55 7.01
CA PRO A 176 -16.39 -0.85 7.31
C PRO A 176 -16.62 -1.07 8.81
N ALA A 177 -17.59 -1.90 9.18
CA ALA A 177 -18.01 -2.10 10.57
C ALA A 177 -16.89 -2.64 11.48
N HIS A 178 -15.94 -3.39 10.93
CA HIS A 178 -14.78 -3.95 11.65
C HIS A 178 -13.64 -2.96 11.82
N LEU A 179 -13.75 -1.74 11.28
CA LEU A 179 -12.74 -0.68 11.35
C LEU A 179 -13.33 0.62 11.93
N PRO A 180 -13.85 0.59 13.16
CA PRO A 180 -14.62 1.72 13.73
C PRO A 180 -13.77 2.94 14.09
N GLN A 181 -12.47 2.77 14.32
CA GLN A 181 -11.57 3.83 14.82
C GLN A 181 -11.18 4.87 13.76
N GLU A 182 -11.34 4.54 12.49
CA GLU A 182 -10.88 5.39 11.38
C GLU A 182 -12.07 5.93 10.58
N GLN A 183 -12.99 6.60 11.26
CA GLN A 183 -14.19 7.16 10.64
C GLN A 183 -14.09 8.67 10.43
N SER A 184 -14.54 9.13 9.27
CA SER A 184 -14.73 10.54 8.97
C SER A 184 -16.03 11.09 9.59
N GLN A 185 -16.15 12.42 9.62
CA GLN A 185 -17.37 13.10 10.12
C GLN A 185 -18.50 13.11 9.08
N ARG A 186 -18.20 12.96 7.81
CA ARG A 186 -19.16 12.99 6.69
C ARG A 186 -18.95 11.82 5.74
N PRO A 187 -20.05 11.19 5.24
CA PRO A 187 -20.00 10.19 4.18
C PRO A 187 -19.82 10.85 2.80
N GLY A 188 -19.51 10.06 1.79
CA GLY A 188 -19.40 10.48 0.40
C GLY A 188 -18.00 10.37 -0.18
N HIS A 189 -17.71 11.17 -1.19
CA HIS A 189 -16.44 11.16 -1.91
C HIS A 189 -16.01 12.55 -2.37
N VAL A 190 -14.76 12.69 -2.80
CA VAL A 190 -14.22 13.91 -3.39
C VAL A 190 -14.90 14.12 -4.75
N PRO A 191 -15.45 15.32 -5.05
CA PRO A 191 -16.05 15.60 -6.35
C PRO A 191 -15.11 15.26 -7.53
N SER A 192 -15.68 14.77 -8.61
CA SER A 192 -14.99 14.26 -9.80
C SER A 192 -14.17 12.96 -9.61
N ALA A 193 -14.10 12.39 -8.42
CA ALA A 193 -13.42 11.12 -8.22
C ALA A 193 -14.13 9.96 -8.94
N ARG A 194 -13.34 8.99 -9.41
CA ARG A 194 -13.82 7.71 -9.94
C ARG A 194 -13.66 6.62 -8.89
N ASN A 195 -14.68 5.80 -8.70
CA ASN A 195 -14.62 4.69 -7.75
C ASN A 195 -14.11 3.43 -8.44
N ILE A 196 -12.89 3.04 -8.09
CA ILE A 196 -12.27 1.79 -8.54
C ILE A 196 -11.81 1.02 -7.29
N PRO A 197 -12.62 0.11 -6.76
CA PRO A 197 -12.26 -0.65 -5.57
C PRO A 197 -10.90 -1.34 -5.72
N TRP A 198 -10.04 -1.14 -4.74
CA TRP A 198 -8.66 -1.64 -4.72
C TRP A 198 -8.55 -3.14 -5.02
N SER A 199 -9.53 -3.94 -4.58
CA SER A 199 -9.56 -5.39 -4.79
C SER A 199 -9.68 -5.80 -6.26
N LYS A 200 -10.16 -4.91 -7.15
CA LYS A 200 -10.23 -5.17 -8.59
C LYS A 200 -8.86 -5.29 -9.27
N ASN A 201 -7.79 -4.88 -8.60
CA ASN A 201 -6.42 -4.99 -9.12
C ASN A 201 -5.85 -6.42 -9.02
N ALA A 202 -6.45 -7.30 -8.24
CA ALA A 202 -5.96 -8.64 -7.99
C ALA A 202 -6.89 -9.71 -8.60
N ASN A 203 -6.29 -10.85 -8.93
CA ASN A 203 -6.96 -12.10 -9.25
C ASN A 203 -7.48 -12.79 -7.97
N ASP A 204 -8.27 -13.83 -8.15
CA ASP A 204 -8.84 -14.61 -7.03
C ASP A 204 -7.78 -15.28 -6.15
N ASP A 205 -6.59 -15.55 -6.68
CA ASP A 205 -5.47 -16.12 -5.93
C ASP A 205 -4.59 -15.06 -5.24
N GLY A 206 -4.92 -13.79 -5.40
CA GLY A 206 -4.22 -12.66 -4.80
C GLY A 206 -3.10 -12.07 -5.66
N THR A 207 -2.74 -12.69 -6.78
CA THR A 207 -1.76 -12.11 -7.72
C THR A 207 -2.32 -10.87 -8.40
N PHE A 208 -1.46 -9.94 -8.81
CA PHE A 208 -1.89 -8.81 -9.60
C PHE A 208 -2.36 -9.27 -10.99
N ARG A 209 -3.43 -8.66 -11.51
CA ARG A 209 -3.85 -8.84 -12.89
C ARG A 209 -2.74 -8.46 -13.87
N SER A 210 -2.85 -8.92 -15.12
CA SER A 210 -1.94 -8.52 -16.19
C SER A 210 -2.00 -7.01 -16.46
N ASP A 211 -0.91 -6.46 -17.03
CA ASP A 211 -0.85 -5.03 -17.32
C ASP A 211 -1.96 -4.57 -18.28
N ASP A 212 -2.34 -5.43 -19.23
CA ASP A 212 -3.44 -5.12 -20.18
C ASP A 212 -4.81 -5.11 -19.48
N GLU A 213 -5.07 -6.06 -18.56
CA GLU A 213 -6.30 -6.07 -17.76
C GLU A 213 -6.36 -4.89 -16.80
N LEU A 214 -5.22 -4.50 -16.21
CA LEU A 214 -5.14 -3.33 -15.34
C LEU A 214 -5.39 -2.04 -16.12
N LYS A 215 -4.78 -1.87 -17.30
CA LYS A 215 -5.05 -0.70 -18.17
C LYS A 215 -6.52 -0.60 -18.51
N ALA A 216 -7.12 -1.71 -18.98
CA ALA A 216 -8.56 -1.75 -19.31
C ALA A 216 -9.43 -1.40 -18.09
N LEU A 217 -9.09 -1.90 -16.89
CA LEU A 217 -9.83 -1.58 -15.66
C LEU A 217 -9.92 -0.08 -15.39
N TYR A 218 -8.81 0.65 -15.55
CA TYR A 218 -8.79 2.09 -15.29
C TYR A 218 -9.39 2.90 -16.43
N GLU A 219 -9.11 2.54 -17.69
CA GLU A 219 -9.65 3.22 -18.88
C GLU A 219 -11.19 3.07 -18.98
N ASP A 220 -11.74 1.89 -18.69
CA ASP A 220 -13.18 1.64 -18.66
C ASP A 220 -13.91 2.51 -17.64
N GLU A 221 -13.25 2.86 -16.54
CA GLU A 221 -13.75 3.76 -15.51
C GLU A 221 -13.36 5.23 -15.78
N GLN A 222 -12.94 5.54 -17.01
CA GLN A 222 -12.62 6.89 -17.49
C GLN A 222 -11.43 7.57 -16.76
N VAL A 223 -10.47 6.78 -16.29
CA VAL A 223 -9.18 7.28 -15.79
C VAL A 223 -8.23 7.39 -16.97
N ASP A 224 -7.82 8.59 -17.29
CA ASP A 224 -6.86 8.87 -18.36
C ASP A 224 -5.44 8.60 -17.83
N LEU A 225 -4.86 7.47 -18.25
CA LEU A 225 -3.54 7.04 -17.79
C LEU A 225 -2.38 7.98 -18.19
N ALA A 226 -2.63 8.98 -19.03
CA ALA A 226 -1.65 10.01 -19.37
C ALA A 226 -1.69 11.24 -18.44
N LYS A 227 -2.68 11.32 -17.54
CA LYS A 227 -2.83 12.44 -16.60
C LYS A 227 -2.32 12.07 -15.21
N ASP A 228 -1.86 13.11 -14.51
CA ASP A 228 -1.52 13.02 -13.09
C ASP A 228 -2.70 12.45 -12.29
N THR A 229 -2.39 11.56 -11.35
CA THR A 229 -3.40 10.81 -10.59
C THR A 229 -3.15 10.93 -9.08
N ILE A 230 -4.20 11.15 -8.31
CA ILE A 230 -4.18 11.01 -6.85
C ILE A 230 -5.13 9.88 -6.47
N ALA A 231 -4.59 8.85 -5.83
CA ALA A 231 -5.37 7.75 -5.25
C ALA A 231 -5.60 7.99 -3.75
N TYR A 232 -6.80 7.69 -3.27
CA TYR A 232 -7.12 7.76 -1.85
C TYR A 232 -8.08 6.65 -1.43
N CYS A 233 -8.04 6.32 -0.15
CA CYS A 233 -8.98 5.36 0.44
C CYS A 233 -9.57 5.88 1.77
N ARG A 234 -9.34 5.20 2.88
CA ARG A 234 -9.72 5.59 4.23
C ARG A 234 -8.55 6.22 5.00
N ILE A 235 -7.38 5.56 5.00
CA ILE A 235 -6.16 6.01 5.71
C ILE A 235 -4.88 5.86 4.87
N GLY A 236 -4.97 5.58 3.56
CA GLY A 236 -3.83 5.50 2.64
C GLY A 236 -3.32 4.09 2.33
N GLU A 237 -3.76 3.07 3.05
CA GLU A 237 -3.28 1.69 2.92
C GLU A 237 -3.79 0.99 1.64
N ARG A 238 -5.09 1.05 1.37
CA ARG A 238 -5.69 0.47 0.15
C ARG A 238 -5.27 1.24 -1.10
N SER A 239 -5.14 2.56 -0.98
CA SER A 239 -4.71 3.42 -2.08
C SER A 239 -3.21 3.30 -2.39
N ALA A 240 -2.39 2.86 -1.44
CA ALA A 240 -1.00 2.53 -1.71
C ALA A 240 -0.86 1.32 -2.66
N LEU A 241 -1.77 0.33 -2.60
CA LEU A 241 -1.82 -0.75 -3.58
C LEU A 241 -2.19 -0.22 -4.97
N THR A 242 -3.16 0.68 -5.07
CA THR A 242 -3.50 1.33 -6.34
C THR A 242 -2.35 2.20 -6.85
N TRP A 243 -1.67 2.93 -5.96
CA TRP A 243 -0.46 3.66 -6.31
C TRP A 243 0.62 2.71 -6.88
N PHE A 244 0.87 1.57 -6.24
CA PHE A 244 1.81 0.56 -6.74
C PHE A 244 1.43 0.07 -8.14
N VAL A 245 0.16 -0.22 -8.38
CA VAL A 245 -0.32 -0.65 -9.70
C VAL A 245 -0.10 0.42 -10.75
N LEU A 246 -0.56 1.64 -10.50
CA LEU A 246 -0.45 2.73 -11.49
C LEU A 246 0.99 3.17 -11.72
N HIS A 247 1.75 3.36 -10.63
CA HIS A 247 3.12 3.86 -10.71
C HIS A 247 4.12 2.78 -11.14
N GLU A 248 4.14 1.64 -10.44
CA GLU A 248 5.18 0.64 -10.61
C GLU A 248 4.86 -0.35 -11.75
N LEU A 249 3.60 -0.79 -11.90
CA LEU A 249 3.23 -1.77 -12.91
C LEU A 249 2.86 -1.11 -14.25
N LEU A 250 2.08 -0.03 -14.22
CA LEU A 250 1.63 0.66 -15.43
C LEU A 250 2.55 1.82 -15.86
N GLY A 251 3.54 2.17 -15.03
CA GLY A 251 4.59 3.14 -15.38
C GLY A 251 4.10 4.60 -15.42
N GLN A 252 3.03 4.94 -14.71
CA GLN A 252 2.62 6.34 -14.57
C GLN A 252 3.56 7.07 -13.59
N GLU A 253 4.35 8.01 -14.06
CA GLU A 253 5.32 8.74 -13.23
C GLU A 253 4.67 9.67 -12.19
N ASN A 254 3.52 10.28 -12.52
CA ASN A 254 2.87 11.28 -11.69
C ASN A 254 1.65 10.72 -10.95
N VAL A 255 1.88 9.70 -10.11
CA VAL A 255 0.85 9.14 -9.24
C VAL A 255 1.20 9.43 -7.78
N LYS A 256 0.26 9.98 -7.04
CA LYS A 256 0.41 10.25 -5.60
C LYS A 256 -0.58 9.46 -4.78
N ASN A 257 -0.13 8.98 -3.63
CA ASN A 257 -1.00 8.43 -2.60
C ASN A 257 -1.37 9.53 -1.60
N TYR A 258 -2.65 9.77 -1.40
CA TYR A 258 -3.17 10.64 -0.36
C TYR A 258 -3.44 9.82 0.91
N ASP A 259 -2.48 9.75 1.80
CA ASP A 259 -2.57 8.96 3.04
C ASP A 259 -3.55 9.55 4.08
N GLY A 260 -3.75 10.86 4.11
CA GLY A 260 -4.83 11.49 4.89
C GLY A 260 -6.20 10.92 4.54
N SER A 261 -6.44 10.68 3.27
CA SER A 261 -7.58 9.94 2.74
C SER A 261 -8.94 10.44 3.26
N TRP A 262 -9.97 9.57 3.23
CA TRP A 262 -11.31 9.99 3.62
C TRP A 262 -11.44 10.32 5.10
N THR A 263 -10.67 9.69 5.97
CA THR A 263 -10.66 10.02 7.41
C THR A 263 -10.28 11.47 7.66
N GLU A 264 -9.32 12.01 6.91
CA GLU A 264 -9.00 13.45 6.93
C GLU A 264 -10.02 14.25 6.13
N TYR A 265 -10.18 13.96 4.82
CA TYR A 265 -10.96 14.78 3.90
C TYR A 265 -12.42 14.91 4.34
N GLY A 266 -13.06 13.80 4.70
CA GLY A 266 -14.46 13.78 5.18
C GLY A 266 -14.66 14.42 6.55
N SER A 267 -13.58 14.85 7.22
CA SER A 267 -13.62 15.57 8.50
C SER A 267 -13.24 17.04 8.37
N LEU A 268 -12.83 17.50 7.19
CA LEU A 268 -12.46 18.89 6.95
C LEU A 268 -13.69 19.78 6.87
N VAL A 269 -13.57 21.00 7.42
CA VAL A 269 -14.61 22.02 7.33
C VAL A 269 -14.51 22.76 5.99
N GLY A 270 -15.64 22.86 5.27
CA GLY A 270 -15.77 23.70 4.08
C GLY A 270 -15.24 23.09 2.78
N VAL A 271 -14.78 21.84 2.77
CA VAL A 271 -14.41 21.16 1.52
C VAL A 271 -15.65 20.62 0.80
N PRO A 272 -15.64 20.57 -0.55
CA PRO A 272 -16.74 20.00 -1.31
C PRO A 272 -16.80 18.47 -1.18
N ILE A 273 -18.00 17.92 -1.03
CA ILE A 273 -18.28 16.47 -0.95
C ILE A 273 -19.43 16.15 -1.90
N GLU A 274 -19.35 15.04 -2.61
CA GLU A 274 -20.43 14.47 -3.39
C GLU A 274 -20.95 13.17 -2.77
N LEU A 275 -22.23 12.88 -3.03
CA LEU A 275 -22.91 11.64 -2.68
C LEU A 275 -23.43 10.95 -3.93
N GLY A 276 -23.61 9.63 -3.87
CA GLY A 276 -24.11 8.84 -4.98
C GLY A 276 -23.03 8.06 -5.71
N ALA A 277 -23.44 7.28 -6.73
CA ALA A 277 -22.52 6.49 -7.55
C ALA A 277 -21.77 7.35 -8.57
N ASN A 278 -20.76 6.75 -9.24
CA ASN A 278 -20.12 7.34 -10.42
C ASN A 278 -21.18 7.81 -11.43
N LYS A 279 -20.98 9.00 -12.01
CA LYS A 279 -21.83 9.57 -13.07
C LYS A 279 -21.23 9.29 -14.43
#